data_7d196aadab9d1aab6b141921de0a15fa
#
_entry.id   7d196aadab9d1aab6b141921de0a15fa
#
_cell.length_a   1.000
_cell.length_b   1.000
_cell.length_c   1.000
_cell.angle_alpha   90.00
_cell.angle_beta   90.00
_cell.angle_gamma   90.00
#
_symmetry.space_group_name_H-M   'P 1'
#
loop_
_entity.id
_entity.type
_entity.pdbx_description
1 polymer ?
#
loop_
_entity_poly.entity_id
_entity_poly.type
_entity_poly.pdbx_seq_one_letter_code
_entity_poly.pdbx_strand_id
1 'polypeptide(L)'
;MLYMLALLQEAAAASSASGKGFGLIGAGLAAGLAVLGARVGIGRIGGSATEGIARQPEATAKIQTAMIIAAALIEGVALFVAVIGFLIQSKITF
;
A
#
# COMPACT_ATOMS: atom_id res chain seq x y z
N MET A 1 -25.84 38.92 10.73
CA MET A 1 -25.59 37.78 11.63
C MET A 1 -25.72 36.43 10.91
N LEU A 2 -26.90 36.17 10.32
CA LEU A 2 -27.10 34.92 9.57
C LEU A 2 -26.15 34.74 8.39
N TYR A 3 -25.87 35.86 7.68
CA TYR A 3 -24.93 35.86 6.55
C TYR A 3 -23.53 35.46 7.02
N MET A 4 -23.09 36.00 8.14
CA MET A 4 -21.79 35.69 8.74
C MET A 4 -21.70 34.20 9.13
N LEU A 5 -22.77 33.66 9.72
CA LEU A 5 -22.83 32.23 10.08
C LEU A 5 -22.75 31.33 8.84
N ALA A 6 -23.43 31.74 7.77
CA ALA A 6 -23.38 30.98 6.50
C ALA A 6 -21.96 30.97 5.92
N LEU A 7 -21.26 32.10 5.94
CA LEU A 7 -19.87 32.17 5.46
C LEU A 7 -18.93 31.31 6.31
N LEU A 8 -19.12 31.33 7.64
CA LEU A 8 -18.31 30.48 8.54
C LEU A 8 -18.55 28.99 8.28
N GLN A 9 -19.80 28.61 8.03
CA GLN A 9 -20.14 27.22 7.70
C GLN A 9 -19.51 26.80 6.39
N GLU A 10 -19.55 27.64 5.37
CA GLU A 10 -18.92 27.37 4.08
C GLU A 10 -17.40 27.22 4.21
N ALA A 11 -16.77 28.10 4.98
CA ALA A 11 -15.33 28.03 5.24
C ALA A 11 -14.96 26.74 5.98
N ALA A 12 -15.76 26.35 6.98
CA ALA A 12 -15.54 25.12 7.71
C ALA A 12 -15.71 23.89 6.82
N ALA A 13 -16.73 23.89 5.96
CA ALA A 13 -16.97 22.81 5.01
C ALA A 13 -15.82 22.67 4.00
N ALA A 14 -15.33 23.81 3.46
CA ALA A 14 -14.21 23.81 2.53
C ALA A 14 -12.93 23.28 3.19
N SER A 15 -12.64 23.70 4.42
CA SER A 15 -11.49 23.22 5.18
C SER A 15 -11.59 21.71 5.45
N SER A 16 -12.77 21.21 5.83
CA SER A 16 -13.02 19.79 6.05
C SER A 16 -12.83 18.99 4.77
N ALA A 17 -13.37 19.46 3.64
CA ALA A 17 -13.22 18.80 2.35
C ALA A 17 -11.74 18.72 1.92
N SER A 18 -10.97 19.78 2.15
CA SER A 18 -9.53 19.81 1.86
C SER A 18 -8.78 18.77 2.70
N GLY A 19 -9.09 18.67 3.99
CA GLY A 19 -8.49 17.67 4.87
C GLY A 19 -8.83 16.24 4.44
N LYS A 20 -10.07 16.01 4.03
CA LYS A 20 -10.50 14.71 3.50
C LYS A 20 -9.77 14.35 2.22
N GLY A 21 -9.55 15.32 1.33
CA GLY A 21 -8.78 15.12 0.12
C GLY A 21 -7.35 14.67 0.40
N PHE A 22 -6.68 15.30 1.38
CA PHE A 22 -5.35 14.87 1.81
C PHE A 22 -5.36 13.47 2.40
N GLY A 23 -6.41 13.10 3.13
CA GLY A 23 -6.58 11.75 3.64
C GLY A 23 -6.67 10.72 2.53
N LEU A 24 -7.40 11.01 1.47
CA LEU A 24 -7.50 10.13 0.29
C LEU A 24 -6.17 9.99 -0.44
N ILE A 25 -5.43 11.08 -0.58
CA ILE A 25 -4.08 11.05 -1.16
C ILE A 25 -3.17 10.17 -0.30
N GLY A 26 -3.22 10.33 1.01
CA GLY A 26 -2.45 9.51 1.94
C GLY A 26 -2.77 8.02 1.83
N ALA A 27 -4.05 7.68 1.74
CA ALA A 27 -4.50 6.30 1.58
C ALA A 27 -3.98 5.71 0.25
N GLY A 28 -4.08 6.47 -0.83
CA GLY A 28 -3.59 6.06 -2.15
C GLY A 28 -2.07 5.88 -2.17
N LEU A 29 -1.34 6.82 -1.58
CA LEU A 29 0.12 6.72 -1.48
C LEU A 29 0.55 5.52 -0.64
N ALA A 30 -0.10 5.30 0.49
CA ALA A 30 0.23 4.16 1.35
C ALA A 30 0.06 2.84 0.59
N ALA A 31 -1.08 2.65 -0.06
CA ALA A 31 -1.35 1.45 -0.83
C ALA A 31 -0.39 1.32 -2.03
N GLY A 32 -0.18 2.40 -2.76
CA GLY A 32 0.69 2.40 -3.94
C GLY A 32 2.14 2.13 -3.61
N LEU A 33 2.68 2.77 -2.56
CA LEU A 33 4.06 2.56 -2.14
C LEU A 33 4.27 1.15 -1.56
N ALA A 34 3.28 0.62 -0.84
CA ALA A 34 3.34 -0.74 -0.33
C ALA A 34 3.42 -1.76 -1.47
N VAL A 35 2.58 -1.60 -2.50
CA VAL A 35 2.59 -2.48 -3.67
C VAL A 35 3.90 -2.34 -4.44
N LEU A 36 4.38 -1.12 -4.63
CA LEU A 36 5.65 -0.88 -5.31
C LEU A 36 6.81 -1.54 -4.57
N GLY A 37 6.89 -1.33 -3.24
CA GLY A 37 7.93 -1.95 -2.41
C GLY A 37 7.87 -3.47 -2.44
N ALA A 38 6.66 -4.03 -2.35
CA ALA A 38 6.47 -5.48 -2.43
C ALA A 38 6.94 -6.04 -3.77
N ARG A 39 6.61 -5.38 -4.88
CA ARG A 39 7.02 -5.82 -6.22
C ARG A 39 8.52 -5.79 -6.39
N VAL A 40 9.18 -4.74 -5.91
CA VAL A 40 10.65 -4.64 -5.94
C VAL A 40 11.27 -5.75 -5.09
N GLY A 41 10.76 -5.97 -3.88
CA GLY A 41 11.27 -6.99 -2.99
C GLY A 41 11.10 -8.40 -3.56
N ILE A 42 9.91 -8.72 -4.04
CA ILE A 42 9.61 -10.03 -4.63
C ILE A 42 10.43 -10.22 -5.91
N GLY A 43 10.59 -9.19 -6.73
CA GLY A 43 11.41 -9.25 -7.92
C GLY A 43 12.86 -9.59 -7.63
N ARG A 44 13.43 -9.02 -6.57
CA ARG A 44 14.79 -9.34 -6.12
C ARG A 44 14.90 -10.77 -5.63
N ILE A 45 13.94 -11.22 -4.85
CA ILE A 45 13.91 -12.59 -4.34
C ILE A 45 13.80 -13.57 -5.51
N GLY A 46 12.89 -13.33 -6.46
CA GLY A 46 12.71 -14.17 -7.63
C GLY A 46 13.93 -14.22 -8.52
N GLY A 47 14.54 -13.06 -8.78
CA GLY A 47 15.77 -12.97 -9.57
C GLY A 47 16.92 -13.74 -8.92
N SER A 48 17.15 -13.53 -7.62
CA SER A 48 18.20 -14.25 -6.90
C SER A 48 17.93 -15.75 -6.82
N ALA A 49 16.68 -16.15 -6.65
CA ALA A 49 16.29 -17.57 -6.59
C ALA A 49 16.54 -18.26 -7.93
N THR A 50 16.14 -17.65 -9.03
CA THR A 50 16.35 -18.23 -10.36
C THR A 50 17.84 -18.35 -10.71
N GLU A 51 18.65 -17.36 -10.34
CA GLU A 51 20.10 -17.43 -10.49
C GLU A 51 20.69 -18.54 -9.63
N GLY A 52 20.23 -18.69 -8.41
CA GLY A 52 20.65 -19.77 -7.51
C GLY A 52 20.35 -21.13 -8.07
N ILE A 53 19.14 -21.30 -8.62
CA ILE A 53 18.73 -22.57 -9.25
C ILE A 53 19.61 -22.87 -10.47
N ALA A 54 19.92 -21.85 -11.26
CA ALA A 54 20.77 -22.02 -12.44
C ALA A 54 22.18 -22.48 -12.07
N ARG A 55 22.71 -22.00 -10.94
CA ARG A 55 24.04 -22.39 -10.45
C ARG A 55 24.04 -23.73 -9.74
N GLN A 56 22.97 -24.03 -9.02
CA GLN A 56 22.87 -25.26 -8.22
C GLN A 56 21.50 -25.91 -8.45
N PRO A 57 21.32 -26.57 -9.60
CA PRO A 57 20.03 -27.21 -9.91
C PRO A 57 19.56 -28.25 -8.87
N GLU A 58 20.52 -28.87 -8.18
CA GLU A 58 20.23 -29.83 -7.12
C GLU A 58 19.58 -29.19 -5.89
N ALA A 59 19.71 -27.87 -5.73
CA ALA A 59 19.12 -27.13 -4.61
C ALA A 59 17.77 -26.50 -4.98
N THR A 60 17.20 -26.79 -6.13
CA THR A 60 15.96 -26.18 -6.65
C THR A 60 14.83 -26.20 -5.63
N ALA A 61 14.58 -27.36 -5.00
CA ALA A 61 13.47 -27.47 -4.04
C ALA A 61 13.65 -26.57 -2.83
N LYS A 62 14.87 -26.46 -2.29
CA LYS A 62 15.17 -25.61 -1.13
C LYS A 62 15.05 -24.14 -1.47
N ILE A 63 15.59 -23.74 -2.61
CA ILE A 63 15.57 -22.37 -3.09
C ILE A 63 14.13 -21.93 -3.36
N GLN A 64 13.36 -22.77 -4.01
CA GLN A 64 11.97 -22.51 -4.36
C GLN A 64 11.11 -22.36 -3.10
N THR A 65 11.31 -23.21 -2.10
CA THR A 65 10.60 -23.12 -0.83
C THR A 65 10.92 -21.82 -0.11
N ALA A 66 12.19 -21.45 -0.01
CA ALA A 66 12.61 -20.20 0.62
C ALA A 66 12.04 -18.99 -0.11
N MET A 67 12.06 -19.01 -1.43
CA MET A 67 11.50 -17.95 -2.28
C MET A 67 10.01 -17.77 -2.03
N ILE A 68 9.25 -18.83 -2.03
CA ILE A 68 7.79 -18.77 -1.83
C ILE A 68 7.45 -18.24 -0.45
N ILE A 69 8.15 -18.69 0.60
CA ILE A 69 7.91 -18.23 1.97
C ILE A 69 8.21 -16.74 2.07
N ALA A 70 9.35 -16.30 1.57
CA ALA A 70 9.75 -14.90 1.63
C ALA A 70 8.78 -14.01 0.83
N ALA A 71 8.40 -14.44 -0.37
CA ALA A 71 7.46 -13.71 -1.20
C ALA A 71 6.09 -13.61 -0.55
N ALA A 72 5.62 -14.67 0.08
CA ALA A 72 4.33 -14.70 0.76
C ALA A 72 4.30 -13.74 1.96
N LEU A 73 5.39 -13.66 2.71
CA LEU A 73 5.49 -12.73 3.85
C LEU A 73 5.45 -11.28 3.37
N ILE A 74 6.16 -10.96 2.30
CA ILE A 74 6.15 -9.62 1.72
C ILE A 74 4.75 -9.27 1.20
N GLU A 75 4.13 -10.19 0.49
CA GLU A 75 2.79 -9.98 -0.07
C GLU A 75 1.75 -9.80 1.03
N GLY A 76 1.86 -10.56 2.12
CA GLY A 76 0.97 -10.43 3.27
C GLY A 76 1.03 -9.05 3.91
N VAL A 77 2.23 -8.51 4.13
CA VAL A 77 2.40 -7.17 4.68
C VAL A 77 1.86 -6.12 3.72
N ALA A 78 2.13 -6.24 2.44
CA ALA A 78 1.64 -5.31 1.42
C ALA A 78 0.11 -5.32 1.35
N LEU A 79 -0.49 -6.49 1.40
CA LEU A 79 -1.95 -6.64 1.43
C LEU A 79 -2.55 -5.98 2.66
N PHE A 80 -1.91 -6.16 3.82
CA PHE A 80 -2.37 -5.54 5.07
C PHE A 80 -2.37 -4.01 4.96
N VAL A 81 -1.32 -3.42 4.39
CA VAL A 81 -1.24 -1.98 4.17
C VAL A 81 -2.30 -1.51 3.17
N ALA A 82 -2.54 -2.29 2.12
CA ALA A 82 -3.59 -1.98 1.15
C ALA A 82 -4.97 -1.97 1.80
N VAL A 83 -5.23 -2.90 2.71
CA VAL A 83 -6.49 -2.94 3.49
C VAL A 83 -6.62 -1.70 4.38
N ILE A 84 -5.53 -1.28 5.02
CA ILE A 84 -5.54 -0.04 5.82
C ILE A 84 -5.89 1.16 4.94
N GLY A 85 -5.29 1.26 3.75
CA GLY A 85 -5.62 2.31 2.79
C GLY A 85 -7.09 2.30 2.41
N PHE A 86 -7.63 1.13 2.15
CA PHE A 86 -9.05 0.95 1.85
C PHE A 86 -9.93 1.39 3.02
N LEU A 87 -9.57 1.04 4.25
CA LEU A 87 -10.33 1.44 5.43
C LEU A 87 -10.33 2.95 5.63
N ILE A 88 -9.20 3.60 5.38
CA ILE A 88 -9.10 5.06 5.44
C ILE A 88 -10.04 5.69 4.40
N GLN A 89 -9.97 5.21 3.18
CA GLN A 89 -10.80 5.72 2.09
C GLN A 89 -12.28 5.51 2.37
N SER A 90 -12.67 4.38 2.92
CA SER A 90 -14.06 4.05 3.18
C SER A 90 -14.68 4.92 4.31
N LYS A 91 -13.86 5.48 5.18
CA LYS A 91 -14.32 6.35 6.27
C LYS A 91 -14.45 7.81 5.86
N ILE A 92 -13.90 8.17 4.71
CA ILE A 92 -13.96 9.54 4.22
C ILE A 92 -15.19 9.68 3.33
N THR A 93 -16.10 10.54 3.75
CA THR A 93 -17.31 10.87 2.99
C THR A 93 -17.39 12.38 2.79
N PHE A 94 -17.90 12.81 1.66
CA PHE A 94 -18.05 14.23 1.34
C PHE A 94 -19.49 14.70 1.42
#